data_7f31dc25bfea62935e06f7e40d02f48a
#
_entry.id   7f31dc25bfea62935e06f7e40d02f48a
#
_cell.length_a   1.000
_cell.length_b   1.000
_cell.length_c   1.000
_cell.angle_alpha   90.00
_cell.angle_beta   90.00
_cell.angle_gamma   90.00
#
_symmetry.space_group_name_H-M   'P 1'
#
loop_
_entity.id
_entity.type
_entity.pdbx_description
1 polymer ?
#
loop_
_entity_poly.entity_id
_entity_poly.type
_entity_poly.pdbx_seq_one_letter_code
_entity_poly.pdbx_strand_id
1 'polypeptide(L)'
;VSLNQVAAALRISPEYLSTVCARVTGENFVSYLRRYRIEKACELIRTSNKKMYEIAFLTGFENPQYFSNVFKSVTGMTPKSYMARYKK
;
A
#
# COMPACT_ATOMS: atom_id res chain seq x y z
N VAL A 1 -1.88 4.10 8.90
CA VAL A 1 -3.32 3.86 9.04
C VAL A 1 -3.58 2.37 9.15
N SER A 2 -4.33 1.97 10.13
CA SER A 2 -4.72 0.59 10.33
C SER A 2 -6.25 0.46 10.32
N LEU A 3 -6.73 -0.77 10.15
CA LEU A 3 -8.15 -1.05 10.19
C LEU A 3 -8.76 -0.56 11.52
N ASN A 4 -8.07 -0.84 12.63
CA ASN A 4 -8.55 -0.45 13.95
C ASN A 4 -8.63 1.08 14.10
N GLN A 5 -7.64 1.79 13.58
CA GLN A 5 -7.63 3.26 13.65
C GLN A 5 -8.78 3.86 12.84
N VAL A 6 -9.02 3.36 11.64
CA VAL A 6 -10.12 3.84 10.80
C VAL A 6 -11.46 3.52 11.44
N ALA A 7 -11.63 2.29 11.94
CA ALA A 7 -12.86 1.89 12.60
C ALA A 7 -13.15 2.74 13.84
N ALA A 8 -12.13 3.02 14.63
CA ALA A 8 -12.27 3.88 15.81
C ALA A 8 -12.70 5.29 15.43
N ALA A 9 -12.11 5.85 14.38
CA ALA A 9 -12.47 7.19 13.91
C ALA A 9 -13.92 7.27 13.43
N LEU A 10 -14.41 6.19 12.81
CA LEU A 10 -15.79 6.11 12.33
C LEU A 10 -16.77 5.59 13.37
N ARG A 11 -16.29 5.19 14.56
CA ARG A 11 -17.10 4.65 15.66
C ARG A 11 -17.85 3.38 15.26
N ILE A 12 -17.21 2.52 14.48
CA ILE A 12 -17.77 1.22 14.09
C ILE A 12 -16.76 0.13 14.44
N SER A 13 -17.21 -1.13 14.44
CA SER A 13 -16.31 -2.24 14.72
C SER A 13 -15.37 -2.50 13.53
N PRO A 14 -14.15 -2.98 13.78
CA PRO A 14 -13.24 -3.36 12.69
C PRO A 14 -13.83 -4.43 11.77
N GLU A 15 -14.58 -5.37 12.33
CA GLU A 15 -15.24 -6.43 11.55
C GLU A 15 -16.28 -5.86 10.61
N TYR A 16 -17.07 -4.90 11.09
CA TYR A 16 -18.07 -4.23 10.27
C TYR A 16 -17.41 -3.45 9.13
N LEU A 17 -16.35 -2.70 9.44
CA LEU A 17 -15.63 -1.95 8.43
C LEU A 17 -15.06 -2.87 7.35
N SER A 18 -14.46 -4.00 7.76
CA SER A 18 -13.93 -4.97 6.81
C SER A 18 -15.02 -5.54 5.90
N THR A 19 -16.19 -5.82 6.47
CA THR A 19 -17.33 -6.32 5.69
C THR A 19 -17.81 -5.29 4.67
N VAL A 20 -17.92 -4.03 5.07
CA VAL A 20 -18.34 -2.95 4.18
C VAL A 20 -17.32 -2.76 3.06
N CYS A 21 -16.02 -2.76 3.37
CA CYS A 21 -14.98 -2.66 2.35
C CYS A 21 -15.06 -3.80 1.34
N ALA A 22 -15.28 -5.02 1.81
CA ALA A 22 -15.40 -6.17 0.92
C ALA A 22 -16.58 -6.03 -0.03
N ARG A 23 -17.70 -5.50 0.44
CA ARG A 23 -18.88 -5.27 -0.41
C ARG A 23 -18.65 -4.19 -1.46
N VAL A 24 -17.93 -3.13 -1.10
CA VAL A 24 -17.74 -1.99 -1.99
C VAL A 24 -16.61 -2.24 -2.98
N THR A 25 -15.51 -2.83 -2.53
CA THR A 25 -14.29 -2.97 -3.34
C THR A 25 -14.09 -4.38 -3.90
N GLY A 26 -14.82 -5.37 -3.39
CA GLY A 26 -14.62 -6.77 -3.75
C GLY A 26 -13.44 -7.41 -3.04
N GLU A 27 -12.81 -6.71 -2.09
CA GLU A 27 -11.69 -7.22 -1.31
C GLU A 27 -11.78 -6.73 0.13
N ASN A 28 -11.07 -7.40 1.06
CA ASN A 28 -11.09 -6.95 2.44
C ASN A 28 -10.23 -5.70 2.61
N PHE A 29 -10.39 -5.03 3.77
CA PHE A 29 -9.71 -3.76 4.03
C PHE A 29 -8.18 -3.90 3.98
N VAL A 30 -7.63 -5.00 4.49
CA VAL A 30 -6.17 -5.19 4.53
C VAL A 30 -5.61 -5.27 3.11
N SER A 31 -6.25 -6.01 2.22
CA SER A 31 -5.82 -6.11 0.82
C SER A 31 -5.96 -4.78 0.09
N TYR A 32 -7.08 -4.08 0.34
CA TYR A 32 -7.30 -2.76 -0.25
C TYR A 32 -6.24 -1.77 0.21
N LEU A 33 -5.94 -1.72 1.50
CA LEU A 33 -4.95 -0.81 2.05
C LEU A 33 -3.56 -1.11 1.51
N ARG A 34 -3.22 -2.40 1.39
CA ARG A 34 -1.94 -2.82 0.82
C ARG A 34 -1.78 -2.34 -0.61
N ARG A 35 -2.80 -2.53 -1.43
CA ARG A 35 -2.79 -2.07 -2.81
C ARG A 35 -2.70 -0.55 -2.89
N TYR A 36 -3.44 0.16 -2.06
CA TYR A 36 -3.41 1.62 -2.02
C TYR A 36 -2.01 2.13 -1.68
N ARG A 37 -1.36 1.53 -0.68
CA ARG A 37 0.00 1.91 -0.30
C ARG A 37 0.98 1.67 -1.45
N ILE A 38 0.84 0.59 -2.18
CA ILE A 38 1.72 0.31 -3.32
C ILE A 38 1.44 1.28 -4.47
N GLU A 39 0.21 1.65 -4.71
CA GLU A 39 -0.11 2.67 -5.72
C GLU A 39 0.56 4.01 -5.39
N LYS A 40 0.57 4.39 -4.11
CA LYS A 40 1.27 5.60 -3.66
C LYS A 40 2.78 5.46 -3.82
N ALA A 41 3.33 4.29 -3.57
CA ALA A 41 4.75 4.03 -3.80
C ALA A 41 5.10 4.18 -5.29
N CYS A 42 4.27 3.65 -6.17
CA CYS A 42 4.47 3.81 -7.62
C CYS A 42 4.49 5.29 -8.02
N GLU A 43 3.56 6.06 -7.49
CA GLU A 43 3.52 7.50 -7.74
C GLU A 43 4.80 8.17 -7.29
N LEU A 44 5.28 7.88 -6.08
CA LEU A 44 6.51 8.46 -5.56
C LEU A 44 7.73 8.05 -6.38
N ILE A 45 7.77 6.82 -6.87
CA ILE A 45 8.86 6.37 -7.75
C ILE A 45 8.87 7.21 -9.03
N ARG A 46 7.72 7.46 -9.62
CA ARG A 46 7.63 8.22 -10.88
C ARG A 46 7.89 9.72 -10.71
N THR A 47 7.53 10.28 -9.57
CA THR A 47 7.48 11.74 -9.40
C THR A 47 8.53 12.31 -8.48
N SER A 48 9.34 11.47 -7.81
CA SER A 48 10.35 11.95 -6.88
C SER A 48 11.68 11.24 -7.09
N ASN A 49 12.73 11.79 -6.47
CA ASN A 49 14.07 11.18 -6.47
C ASN A 49 14.36 10.49 -5.12
N LYS A 50 13.33 10.17 -4.36
CA LYS A 50 13.51 9.51 -3.08
C LYS A 50 14.05 8.11 -3.26
N LYS A 51 14.85 7.67 -2.30
CA LYS A 51 15.39 6.32 -2.30
C LYS A 51 14.30 5.31 -1.94
N MET A 52 14.49 4.08 -2.35
CA MET A 52 13.45 3.06 -2.18
C MET A 52 13.07 2.83 -0.72
N TYR A 53 14.03 2.86 0.21
CA TYR A 53 13.72 2.71 1.62
C TYR A 53 12.91 3.90 2.16
N GLU A 54 13.13 5.10 1.64
CA GLU A 54 12.33 6.26 2.00
C GLU A 54 10.89 6.12 1.53
N ILE A 55 10.71 5.65 0.29
CA ILE A 55 9.39 5.42 -0.28
C ILE A 55 8.64 4.35 0.52
N ALA A 56 9.32 3.27 0.90
CA ALA A 56 8.72 2.23 1.72
C ALA A 56 8.23 2.80 3.06
N PHE A 57 9.06 3.58 3.72
CA PHE A 57 8.70 4.19 5.00
C PHE A 57 7.53 5.16 4.86
N LEU A 58 7.57 6.03 3.84
CA LEU A 58 6.53 7.04 3.62
C LEU A 58 5.18 6.42 3.27
N THR A 59 5.17 5.23 2.71
CA THR A 59 3.93 4.54 2.35
C THR A 59 3.47 3.57 3.44
N GLY A 60 4.11 3.59 4.60
CA GLY A 60 3.66 2.85 5.76
C GLY A 60 4.27 1.47 5.94
N PHE A 61 5.35 1.15 5.23
CA PHE A 61 6.06 -0.11 5.39
C PHE A 61 7.29 0.09 6.26
N GLU A 62 7.37 -0.63 7.36
CA GLU A 62 8.52 -0.52 8.29
C GLU A 62 9.70 -1.37 7.83
N ASN A 63 9.46 -2.40 7.02
CA ASN A 63 10.48 -3.35 6.59
C ASN A 63 10.61 -3.26 5.07
N PRO A 64 11.80 -2.85 4.55
CA PRO A 64 12.00 -2.74 3.10
C PRO A 64 11.83 -4.06 2.35
N GLN A 65 12.20 -5.19 2.96
CA GLN A 65 12.05 -6.49 2.32
C GLN A 65 10.57 -6.84 2.16
N TYR A 66 9.78 -6.60 3.20
CA TYR A 66 8.34 -6.81 3.13
C TYR A 66 7.72 -5.90 2.08
N PHE A 67 8.13 -4.65 2.03
CA PHE A 67 7.68 -3.71 1.00
C PHE A 67 7.94 -4.26 -0.40
N SER A 68 9.16 -4.75 -0.66
CA SER A 68 9.52 -5.32 -1.96
C SER A 68 8.64 -6.52 -2.32
N ASN A 69 8.38 -7.39 -1.35
CA ASN A 69 7.55 -8.57 -1.57
C ASN A 69 6.11 -8.17 -1.92
N VAL A 70 5.53 -7.23 -1.17
CA VAL A 70 4.18 -6.73 -1.42
C VAL A 70 4.12 -6.00 -2.76
N PHE A 71 5.11 -5.17 -3.05
CA PHE A 71 5.17 -4.43 -4.31
C PHE A 71 5.13 -5.39 -5.50
N LYS A 72 5.96 -6.42 -5.47
CA LYS A 72 5.98 -7.42 -6.54
C LYS A 72 4.66 -8.17 -6.63
N SER A 73 4.05 -8.48 -5.49
CA SER A 73 2.75 -9.17 -5.46
C SER A 73 1.64 -8.33 -6.12
N VAL A 74 1.67 -7.01 -5.92
CA VAL A 74 0.63 -6.11 -6.44
C VAL A 74 0.89 -5.72 -7.90
N THR A 75 2.13 -5.40 -8.24
CA THR A 75 2.48 -4.86 -9.57
C THR A 75 3.02 -5.89 -10.55
N GLY A 76 3.45 -7.04 -10.05
CA GLY A 76 4.14 -8.05 -10.85
C GLY A 76 5.61 -7.75 -11.09
N MET A 77 6.13 -6.66 -10.53
CA MET A 77 7.52 -6.22 -10.71
C MET A 77 8.14 -5.84 -9.38
N THR A 78 9.46 -6.02 -9.25
CA THR A 78 10.16 -5.49 -8.08
C THR A 78 10.17 -3.96 -8.14
N PRO A 79 10.32 -3.28 -6.98
CA PRO A 79 10.41 -1.81 -6.99
C PRO A 79 11.55 -1.30 -7.88
N LYS A 80 12.69 -1.99 -7.87
CA LYS A 80 13.84 -1.62 -8.70
C LYS A 80 13.52 -1.75 -10.18
N SER A 81 12.88 -2.83 -10.59
CA SER A 81 12.47 -3.04 -11.99
C SER A 81 11.45 -1.99 -12.42
N TYR A 82 10.50 -1.68 -11.55
CA TYR A 82 9.50 -0.66 -11.81
C TYR A 82 10.15 0.71 -12.00
N MET A 83 11.10 1.06 -11.13
CA MET A 83 11.82 2.32 -11.23
C MET A 83 12.59 2.41 -12.55
N ALA A 84 13.29 1.34 -12.95
CA ALA A 84 14.05 1.33 -14.20
C ALA A 84 13.15 1.51 -15.42
N ARG A 85 11.92 1.00 -15.36
CA ARG A 85 11.00 1.03 -16.49
C ARG A 85 10.19 2.32 -16.59
N TYR A 86 9.74 2.87 -15.46
CA TYR A 86 8.76 3.95 -15.46
C TYR A 86 9.28 5.28 -14.96
N LYS A 87 10.42 5.34 -14.32
CA LYS A 87 10.97 6.58 -13.85
C LYS A 87 11.57 7.35 -15.02
N LYS A 88 11.21 8.62 -15.08
CA LYS A 88 11.76 9.50 -16.10
C LYS A 88 13.05 10.15 -15.66
#